data_0b330c3a25cc9c2b51b16cc514e8c54f
#
_entry.id   0b330c3a25cc9c2b51b16cc514e8c54f
#
_cell.length_a   1.000
_cell.length_b   1.000
_cell.length_c   1.000
_cell.angle_alpha   90.00
_cell.angle_beta   90.00
_cell.angle_gamma   90.00
#
_symmetry.space_group_name_H-M   'P 1'
#
loop_
_entity.id
_entity.type
_entity.pdbx_description
1 polymer ?
#
loop_
_entity_poly.entity_id
_entity_poly.type
_entity_poly.pdbx_seq_one_letter_code
_entity_poly.pdbx_strand_id
1 'polypeptide(L)'
;VIGTIQKKILNELAKGERSSNGFIDRILFVMPNLQQKARWNDKELPEDIEQEWNAIIDRLIQSECHLDEHGEIAPQILFFSEDAKRRLYEWQHHFSELCDRETNDTIVSIYCKLEIYIIRFCLIIQLARWTCGECDKTYIDLLTVERAIKLTEYFKESALSVQNILNENALNSQQQTIVNLLPPSFTTAQAIQVA
;
A
#
# COMPACT_ATOMS: atom_id res chain seq x y z
N VAL A 1 -5.77 -9.69 -7.62
CA VAL A 1 -4.90 -10.87 -7.52
C VAL A 1 -3.99 -10.70 -6.31
N ILE A 2 -3.91 -11.70 -5.45
CA ILE A 2 -3.01 -11.76 -4.30
C ILE A 2 -2.03 -12.91 -4.56
N GLY A 3 -0.74 -12.69 -4.26
CA GLY A 3 0.29 -13.70 -4.43
C GLY A 3 1.51 -13.42 -3.57
N THR A 4 2.40 -14.39 -3.47
CA THR A 4 3.68 -14.25 -2.78
C THR A 4 4.83 -14.27 -3.78
N ILE A 5 5.89 -13.53 -3.50
CA ILE A 5 7.10 -13.49 -4.30
C ILE A 5 8.34 -13.62 -3.42
N GLN A 6 9.30 -14.41 -3.85
CA GLN A 6 10.59 -14.50 -3.17
C GLN A 6 11.46 -13.29 -3.51
N LYS A 7 12.17 -12.73 -2.51
CA LYS A 7 13.06 -11.57 -2.71
C LYS A 7 14.03 -11.73 -3.89
N LYS A 8 14.55 -12.95 -4.10
CA LYS A 8 15.48 -13.25 -5.22
C LYS A 8 14.85 -13.09 -6.60
N ILE A 9 13.52 -13.17 -6.69
CA ILE A 9 12.77 -13.12 -7.97
C ILE A 9 12.25 -11.70 -8.24
N LEU A 10 12.39 -10.75 -7.30
CA LEU A 10 11.94 -9.37 -7.50
C LEU A 10 12.54 -8.73 -8.76
N ASN A 11 13.80 -9.02 -9.06
CA ASN A 11 14.46 -8.52 -10.29
C ASN A 11 13.79 -9.00 -11.57
N GLU A 12 13.21 -10.19 -11.58
CA GLU A 12 12.46 -10.71 -12.74
C GLU A 12 11.16 -9.91 -12.96
N LEU A 13 10.56 -9.42 -11.87
CA LEU A 13 9.39 -8.56 -11.93
C LEU A 13 9.71 -7.20 -12.58
N ALA A 14 10.93 -6.69 -12.36
CA ALA A 14 11.40 -5.40 -12.87
C ALA A 14 12.03 -5.47 -14.26
N LYS A 15 12.21 -6.65 -14.85
CA LYS A 15 12.84 -6.81 -16.17
C LYS A 15 12.01 -6.26 -17.32
N GLY A 16 12.71 -5.73 -18.31
CA GLY A 16 12.13 -5.18 -19.54
C GLY A 16 11.39 -3.87 -19.28
N GLU A 17 10.33 -3.62 -20.04
CA GLU A 17 9.55 -2.38 -19.96
C GLU A 17 8.62 -2.31 -18.72
N ARG A 18 8.62 -3.33 -17.84
CA ARG A 18 7.70 -3.38 -16.70
C ARG A 18 7.98 -2.30 -15.65
N SER A 19 9.22 -1.85 -15.55
CA SER A 19 9.60 -0.72 -14.68
C SER A 19 9.15 0.63 -15.26
N SER A 20 9.08 0.75 -16.60
CA SER A 20 8.75 2.00 -17.27
C SER A 20 7.29 2.13 -17.70
N ASN A 21 6.55 1.01 -17.81
CA ASN A 21 5.14 1.03 -18.23
C ASN A 21 4.15 1.16 -17.05
N GLY A 22 4.63 1.41 -15.84
CA GLY A 22 3.81 1.59 -14.64
C GLY A 22 3.18 0.30 -14.11
N PHE A 23 3.69 -0.87 -14.47
CA PHE A 23 3.19 -2.15 -13.96
C PHE A 23 3.52 -2.30 -12.46
N ILE A 24 4.78 -2.05 -12.08
CA ILE A 24 5.27 -2.19 -10.70
C ILE A 24 4.60 -1.18 -9.77
N ASP A 25 4.38 0.04 -10.24
CA ASP A 25 3.78 1.13 -9.46
C ASP A 25 2.34 0.85 -9.01
N ARG A 26 1.68 -0.11 -9.65
CA ARG A 26 0.32 -0.55 -9.31
C ARG A 26 0.27 -1.74 -8.37
N ILE A 27 1.42 -2.30 -8.01
CA ILE A 27 1.50 -3.42 -7.08
C ILE A 27 1.63 -2.89 -5.65
N LEU A 28 0.71 -3.28 -4.80
CA LEU A 28 0.79 -3.02 -3.37
C LEU A 28 1.66 -4.11 -2.73
N PHE A 29 2.92 -3.79 -2.49
CA PHE A 29 3.85 -4.70 -1.85
C PHE A 29 3.61 -4.77 -0.34
N VAL A 30 3.73 -5.97 0.20
CA VAL A 30 3.69 -6.24 1.63
C VAL A 30 5.03 -6.86 2.02
N MET A 31 5.79 -6.17 2.87
CA MET A 31 7.09 -6.63 3.36
C MET A 31 7.06 -6.74 4.89
N PRO A 32 6.49 -7.83 5.43
CA PRO A 32 6.43 -8.00 6.87
C PRO A 32 7.83 -8.23 7.44
N ASN A 33 8.14 -7.55 8.53
CA ASN A 33 9.39 -7.75 9.28
C ASN A 33 9.25 -8.97 10.20
N LEU A 34 9.19 -10.17 9.61
CA LEU A 34 9.08 -11.41 10.35
C LEU A 34 10.47 -11.87 10.82
N GLN A 35 10.72 -11.76 12.10
CA GLN A 35 11.97 -12.21 12.73
C GLN A 35 11.93 -13.70 13.14
N GLN A 36 10.75 -14.29 13.25
CA GLN A 36 10.59 -15.66 13.69
C GLN A 36 9.70 -16.48 12.75
N LYS A 37 10.13 -17.71 12.50
CA LYS A 37 9.29 -18.67 11.78
C LYS A 37 8.15 -19.13 12.66
N ALA A 38 6.92 -19.13 12.13
CA ALA A 38 5.77 -19.70 12.83
C ALA A 38 6.02 -21.17 13.18
N ARG A 39 5.65 -21.56 14.39
CA ARG A 39 5.66 -22.96 14.84
C ARG A 39 4.33 -23.61 14.48
N TRP A 40 4.39 -24.86 14.09
CA TRP A 40 3.19 -25.64 13.86
C TRP A 40 2.43 -25.83 15.17
N ASN A 41 1.13 -25.84 15.11
CA ASN A 41 0.24 -26.12 16.22
C ASN A 41 -1.02 -26.81 15.68
N ASP A 42 -1.71 -27.55 16.53
CA ASP A 42 -2.94 -28.30 16.20
C ASP A 42 -4.20 -27.49 16.53
N LYS A 43 -4.07 -26.15 16.70
CA LYS A 43 -5.23 -25.29 16.98
C LYS A 43 -6.01 -25.06 15.70
N GLU A 44 -7.27 -25.39 15.75
CA GLU A 44 -8.24 -25.04 14.73
C GLU A 44 -8.73 -23.60 14.93
N LEU A 45 -9.26 -22.99 13.86
CA LEU A 45 -9.92 -21.71 13.97
C LEU A 45 -11.19 -21.88 14.81
N PRO A 46 -11.43 -21.07 15.87
CA PRO A 46 -12.66 -21.12 16.63
C PRO A 46 -13.88 -20.91 15.73
N GLU A 47 -14.92 -21.68 15.95
CA GLU A 47 -16.13 -21.69 15.13
C GLU A 47 -16.87 -20.34 15.16
N ASP A 48 -16.83 -19.64 16.28
CA ASP A 48 -17.38 -18.28 16.43
C ASP A 48 -16.71 -17.28 15.51
N ILE A 49 -15.39 -17.34 15.36
CA ILE A 49 -14.62 -16.47 14.43
C ILE A 49 -15.01 -16.76 12.97
N GLU A 50 -15.19 -18.03 12.62
CA GLU A 50 -15.64 -18.41 11.29
C GLU A 50 -17.06 -17.88 11.01
N GLN A 51 -17.96 -18.01 11.97
CA GLN A 51 -19.33 -17.49 11.87
C GLN A 51 -19.36 -15.96 11.75
N GLU A 52 -18.58 -15.25 12.54
CA GLU A 52 -18.44 -13.78 12.44
C GLU A 52 -17.91 -13.35 11.08
N TRP A 53 -16.88 -14.03 10.57
CA TRP A 53 -16.34 -13.75 9.24
C TRP A 53 -17.38 -13.96 8.13
N ASN A 54 -18.11 -15.07 8.18
CA ASN A 54 -19.17 -15.36 7.21
C ASN A 54 -20.29 -14.30 7.28
N ALA A 55 -20.67 -13.87 8.48
CA ALA A 55 -21.66 -12.81 8.65
C ALA A 55 -21.21 -11.45 8.06
N ILE A 56 -19.90 -11.11 8.14
CA ILE A 56 -19.32 -9.90 7.52
C ILE A 56 -19.44 -10.01 5.99
N ILE A 57 -19.06 -11.15 5.43
CA ILE A 57 -19.11 -11.37 3.97
C ILE A 57 -20.56 -11.33 3.47
N ASP A 58 -21.48 -11.98 4.19
CA ASP A 58 -22.90 -11.99 3.83
C ASP A 58 -23.49 -10.57 3.81
N ARG A 59 -23.17 -9.73 4.80
CA ARG A 59 -23.61 -8.31 4.82
C ARG A 59 -23.09 -7.52 3.63
N LEU A 60 -21.85 -7.78 3.18
CA LEU A 60 -21.29 -7.13 2.00
C LEU A 60 -21.99 -7.58 0.73
N ILE A 61 -22.25 -8.89 0.57
CA ILE A 61 -22.89 -9.46 -0.61
C ILE A 61 -24.37 -9.04 -0.70
N GLN A 62 -25.06 -9.00 0.44
CA GLN A 62 -26.46 -8.62 0.53
C GLN A 62 -26.69 -7.11 0.54
N SER A 63 -25.61 -6.31 0.43
CA SER A 63 -25.75 -4.86 0.33
C SER A 63 -26.59 -4.50 -0.89
N GLU A 64 -27.70 -3.79 -0.65
CA GLU A 64 -28.64 -3.42 -1.69
C GLU A 64 -27.97 -2.56 -2.77
N CYS A 65 -28.21 -2.94 -4.03
CA CYS A 65 -27.89 -2.08 -5.17
C CYS A 65 -29.05 -1.09 -5.36
N HIS A 66 -28.73 0.18 -5.47
CA HIS A 66 -29.69 1.17 -5.92
C HIS A 66 -29.86 1.07 -7.43
N LEU A 67 -31.11 1.13 -7.89
CA LEU A 67 -31.42 1.22 -9.32
C LEU A 67 -31.80 2.67 -9.63
N ASP A 68 -31.39 3.14 -10.79
CA ASP A 68 -31.81 4.44 -11.31
C ASP A 68 -33.23 4.38 -11.90
N GLU A 69 -33.71 5.50 -12.45
CA GLU A 69 -35.03 5.62 -13.07
C GLU A 69 -35.20 4.75 -14.35
N HIS A 70 -34.11 4.22 -14.88
CA HIS A 70 -34.10 3.30 -16.02
C HIS A 70 -33.96 1.83 -15.60
N GLY A 71 -33.85 1.54 -14.30
CA GLY A 71 -33.68 0.19 -13.75
C GLY A 71 -32.25 -0.33 -13.86
N GLU A 72 -31.28 0.54 -14.13
CA GLU A 72 -29.87 0.18 -14.15
C GLU A 72 -29.22 0.42 -12.77
N ILE A 73 -28.12 -0.31 -12.49
CA ILE A 73 -27.41 -0.18 -11.21
C ILE A 73 -26.80 1.22 -11.12
N ALA A 74 -27.28 2.02 -10.18
CA ALA A 74 -26.73 3.32 -9.85
C ALA A 74 -25.71 3.20 -8.70
N PRO A 75 -24.49 3.72 -8.84
CA PRO A 75 -23.50 3.69 -7.77
C PRO A 75 -23.91 4.61 -6.62
N GLN A 76 -23.85 4.08 -5.39
CA GLN A 76 -24.00 4.90 -4.20
C GLN A 76 -22.71 5.69 -3.96
N ILE A 77 -22.82 7.03 -3.86
CA ILE A 77 -21.69 7.91 -3.59
C ILE A 77 -21.64 8.17 -2.08
N LEU A 78 -20.48 7.89 -1.46
CA LEU A 78 -20.19 8.25 -0.08
C LEU A 78 -19.35 9.52 -0.04
N PHE A 79 -19.77 10.47 0.78
CA PHE A 79 -19.03 11.70 1.02
C PHE A 79 -18.19 11.59 2.29
N PHE A 80 -17.16 12.39 2.40
CA PHE A 80 -16.37 12.51 3.63
C PHE A 80 -17.10 13.47 4.60
N SER A 81 -17.04 13.18 5.90
CA SER A 81 -17.37 14.17 6.92
C SER A 81 -16.39 15.35 6.85
N GLU A 82 -16.76 16.51 7.36
CA GLU A 82 -15.94 17.73 7.26
C GLU A 82 -14.56 17.59 7.94
N ASP A 83 -14.51 16.90 9.07
CA ASP A 83 -13.27 16.60 9.79
C ASP A 83 -12.41 15.55 9.05
N ALA A 84 -13.03 14.52 8.50
CA ALA A 84 -12.38 13.52 7.67
C ALA A 84 -11.76 14.13 6.40
N LYS A 85 -12.52 15.00 5.73
CA LYS A 85 -12.08 15.72 4.53
C LYS A 85 -10.89 16.63 4.84
N ARG A 86 -10.96 17.41 5.91
CA ARG A 86 -9.86 18.27 6.36
C ARG A 86 -8.60 17.45 6.62
N ARG A 87 -8.72 16.36 7.38
CA ARG A 87 -7.59 15.49 7.70
C ARG A 87 -6.97 14.83 6.46
N LEU A 88 -7.80 14.40 5.52
CA LEU A 88 -7.33 13.83 4.25
C LEU A 88 -6.56 14.88 3.42
N TYR A 89 -7.02 16.12 3.37
CA TYR A 89 -6.32 17.21 2.67
C TYR A 89 -5.00 17.58 3.34
N GLU A 90 -4.94 17.63 4.66
CA GLU A 90 -3.68 17.84 5.41
C GLU A 90 -2.64 16.77 5.04
N TRP A 91 -3.05 15.50 5.02
CA TRP A 91 -2.18 14.42 4.60
C TRP A 91 -1.75 14.56 3.14
N GLN A 92 -2.68 14.84 2.23
CA GLN A 92 -2.40 14.97 0.80
C GLN A 92 -1.43 16.12 0.52
N HIS A 93 -1.59 17.28 1.16
CA HIS A 93 -0.67 18.39 1.00
C HIS A 93 0.76 18.01 1.41
N HIS A 94 0.92 17.37 2.58
CA HIS A 94 2.22 16.88 3.01
C HIS A 94 2.80 15.82 2.05
N PHE A 95 1.94 14.94 1.55
CA PHE A 95 2.35 13.88 0.62
C PHE A 95 2.77 14.45 -0.75
N SER A 96 2.09 15.48 -1.24
CA SER A 96 2.48 16.24 -2.43
C SER A 96 3.87 16.87 -2.27
N GLU A 97 4.16 17.48 -1.12
CA GLU A 97 5.49 18.03 -0.85
C GLU A 97 6.60 16.96 -0.88
N LEU A 98 6.32 15.74 -0.44
CA LEU A 98 7.26 14.62 -0.56
C LEU A 98 7.47 14.24 -2.02
N CYS A 99 6.41 14.22 -2.81
CA CYS A 99 6.45 13.93 -4.24
C CYS A 99 7.29 14.97 -5.00
N ASP A 100 7.09 16.25 -4.70
CA ASP A 100 7.80 17.38 -5.35
C ASP A 100 9.31 17.40 -5.04
N ARG A 101 9.73 16.86 -3.90
CA ARG A 101 11.14 16.76 -3.48
C ARG A 101 11.84 15.50 -4.00
N GLU A 102 11.07 14.52 -4.46
CA GLU A 102 11.63 13.25 -4.95
C GLU A 102 12.20 13.43 -6.37
N THR A 103 13.35 12.86 -6.62
CA THR A 103 14.06 12.95 -7.91
C THR A 103 14.04 11.63 -8.68
N ASN A 104 13.60 10.54 -8.05
CA ASN A 104 13.49 9.24 -8.67
C ASN A 104 12.10 9.07 -9.28
N ASP A 105 12.01 9.10 -10.60
CA ASP A 105 10.74 8.98 -11.34
C ASP A 105 9.90 7.75 -10.96
N THR A 106 10.55 6.63 -10.63
CA THR A 106 9.84 5.41 -10.20
C THR A 106 9.18 5.62 -8.84
N ILE A 107 9.86 6.29 -7.90
CA ILE A 107 9.29 6.60 -6.59
C ILE A 107 8.16 7.62 -6.72
N VAL A 108 8.33 8.64 -7.55
CA VAL A 108 7.27 9.62 -7.88
C VAL A 108 6.03 8.91 -8.42
N SER A 109 6.22 7.96 -9.35
CA SER A 109 5.11 7.19 -9.92
C SER A 109 4.39 6.35 -8.86
N ILE A 110 5.12 5.72 -7.92
CA ILE A 110 4.53 4.99 -6.79
C ILE A 110 3.71 5.93 -5.92
N TYR A 111 4.23 7.12 -5.58
CA TYR A 111 3.51 8.11 -4.76
C TYR A 111 2.21 8.54 -5.42
N CYS A 112 2.22 8.86 -6.70
CA CYS A 112 1.01 9.20 -7.47
C CYS A 112 -0.05 8.07 -7.44
N LYS A 113 0.36 6.80 -7.40
CA LYS A 113 -0.59 5.68 -7.28
C LYS A 113 -1.13 5.54 -5.85
N LEU A 114 -0.31 5.74 -4.83
CA LEU A 114 -0.74 5.70 -3.44
C LEU A 114 -1.76 6.80 -3.12
N GLU A 115 -1.65 7.97 -3.73
CA GLU A 115 -2.66 9.04 -3.63
C GLU A 115 -4.05 8.61 -4.13
N ILE A 116 -4.09 7.77 -5.16
CA ILE A 116 -5.35 7.18 -5.63
C ILE A 116 -5.82 6.06 -4.69
N TYR A 117 -4.88 5.26 -4.18
CA TYR A 117 -5.21 4.12 -3.32
C TYR A 117 -5.77 4.53 -1.97
N ILE A 118 -5.35 5.67 -1.39
CA ILE A 118 -5.91 6.11 -0.10
C ILE A 118 -7.42 6.31 -0.17
N ILE A 119 -7.93 6.86 -1.26
CA ILE A 119 -9.39 7.04 -1.46
C ILE A 119 -10.09 5.67 -1.50
N ARG A 120 -9.50 4.69 -2.17
CA ARG A 120 -10.02 3.32 -2.20
C ARG A 120 -9.96 2.66 -0.83
N PHE A 121 -8.89 2.87 -0.07
CA PHE A 121 -8.77 2.36 1.30
C PHE A 121 -9.79 2.99 2.23
N CYS A 122 -10.07 4.29 2.10
CA CYS A 122 -11.14 4.93 2.85
C CYS A 122 -12.49 4.24 2.60
N LEU A 123 -12.83 3.96 1.35
CA LEU A 123 -14.08 3.26 1.03
C LEU A 123 -14.11 1.84 1.59
N ILE A 124 -13.04 1.05 1.36
CA ILE A 124 -12.94 -0.34 1.81
C ILE A 124 -13.03 -0.42 3.34
N ILE A 125 -12.30 0.43 4.06
CA ILE A 125 -12.27 0.45 5.53
C ILE A 125 -13.63 0.89 6.08
N GLN A 126 -14.29 1.90 5.48
CA GLN A 126 -15.61 2.34 5.91
C GLN A 126 -16.63 1.21 5.77
N LEU A 127 -16.65 0.52 4.64
CA LEU A 127 -17.56 -0.61 4.42
C LEU A 127 -17.24 -1.80 5.34
N ALA A 128 -15.96 -2.11 5.57
CA ALA A 128 -15.56 -3.15 6.51
C ALA A 128 -16.02 -2.83 7.94
N ARG A 129 -15.83 -1.59 8.38
CA ARG A 129 -16.30 -1.13 9.71
C ARG A 129 -17.83 -1.15 9.83
N TRP A 130 -18.51 -0.74 8.77
CA TRP A 130 -19.98 -0.82 8.74
C TRP A 130 -20.48 -2.27 8.88
N THR A 131 -19.87 -3.22 8.18
CA THR A 131 -20.26 -4.64 8.30
C THR A 131 -19.98 -5.24 9.67
N CYS A 132 -18.97 -4.70 10.37
CA CYS A 132 -18.68 -5.05 11.78
C CYS A 132 -19.58 -4.30 12.78
N GLY A 133 -20.48 -3.41 12.32
CA GLY A 133 -21.34 -2.62 13.19
C GLY A 133 -20.65 -1.48 13.95
N GLU A 134 -19.43 -1.07 13.51
CA GLU A 134 -18.66 -0.01 14.15
C GLU A 134 -19.11 1.40 13.72
N CYS A 135 -19.75 1.54 12.57
CA CYS A 135 -20.16 2.82 12.00
C CYS A 135 -21.28 2.67 10.98
N ASP A 136 -21.85 3.80 10.55
CA ASP A 136 -22.80 3.87 9.43
C ASP A 136 -22.10 3.87 8.07
N LYS A 137 -22.83 3.57 7.00
CA LYS A 137 -22.36 3.70 5.62
C LYS A 137 -22.84 4.96 4.90
N THR A 138 -23.22 6.00 5.66
CA THR A 138 -23.73 7.26 5.10
C THR A 138 -22.61 8.20 4.64
N TYR A 139 -21.51 8.22 5.36
CA TYR A 139 -20.31 9.00 5.03
C TYR A 139 -19.06 8.32 5.55
N ILE A 140 -17.91 8.75 5.01
CA ILE A 140 -16.58 8.31 5.46
C ILE A 140 -16.17 9.21 6.64
N ASP A 141 -15.95 8.61 7.80
CA ASP A 141 -15.62 9.31 9.04
C ASP A 141 -14.10 9.52 9.23
N LEU A 142 -13.73 10.35 10.21
CA LEU A 142 -12.35 10.68 10.54
C LEU A 142 -11.52 9.42 10.90
N LEU A 143 -12.09 8.50 11.69
CA LEU A 143 -11.37 7.28 12.10
C LEU A 143 -11.01 6.39 10.90
N THR A 144 -11.90 6.31 9.91
CA THR A 144 -11.64 5.62 8.64
C THR A 144 -10.48 6.26 7.89
N VAL A 145 -10.44 7.60 7.79
CA VAL A 145 -9.34 8.32 7.12
C VAL A 145 -8.01 8.08 7.85
N GLU A 146 -7.98 8.14 9.17
CA GLU A 146 -6.78 7.84 9.95
C GLU A 146 -6.25 6.41 9.74
N ARG A 147 -7.15 5.43 9.68
CA ARG A 147 -6.80 4.04 9.37
C ARG A 147 -6.29 3.89 7.94
N ALA A 148 -6.91 4.59 6.97
CA ALA A 148 -6.47 4.59 5.57
C ALA A 148 -5.09 5.24 5.39
N ILE A 149 -4.81 6.34 6.08
CA ILE A 149 -3.49 6.98 6.11
C ILE A 149 -2.44 5.98 6.60
N LYS A 150 -2.66 5.32 7.74
CA LYS A 150 -1.72 4.32 8.28
C LYS A 150 -1.45 3.18 7.29
N LEU A 151 -2.48 2.71 6.61
CA LEU A 151 -2.35 1.65 5.62
C LEU A 151 -1.55 2.13 4.40
N THR A 152 -1.80 3.36 3.94
CA THR A 152 -1.07 3.97 2.82
C THR A 152 0.41 4.15 3.15
N GLU A 153 0.74 4.66 4.35
CA GLU A 153 2.12 4.79 4.81
C GLU A 153 2.83 3.43 4.87
N TYR A 154 2.16 2.38 5.35
CA TYR A 154 2.71 1.02 5.35
C TYR A 154 3.05 0.52 3.93
N PHE A 155 2.17 0.76 2.94
CA PHE A 155 2.45 0.38 1.56
C PHE A 155 3.55 1.25 0.93
N LYS A 156 3.64 2.53 1.29
CA LYS A 156 4.74 3.41 0.89
C LYS A 156 6.08 2.85 1.36
N GLU A 157 6.22 2.55 2.65
CA GLU A 157 7.45 1.98 3.22
C GLU A 157 7.80 0.63 2.59
N SER A 158 6.83 -0.22 2.36
CA SER A 158 7.02 -1.51 1.69
C SER A 158 7.51 -1.34 0.26
N ALA A 159 6.94 -0.40 -0.50
CA ALA A 159 7.34 -0.12 -1.87
C ALA A 159 8.77 0.46 -1.94
N LEU A 160 9.13 1.38 -1.04
CA LEU A 160 10.50 1.91 -0.93
C LEU A 160 11.50 0.80 -0.60
N SER A 161 11.14 -0.12 0.30
CA SER A 161 11.99 -1.26 0.63
C SER A 161 12.21 -2.19 -0.58
N VAL A 162 11.18 -2.41 -1.39
CA VAL A 162 11.31 -3.16 -2.65
C VAL A 162 12.20 -2.44 -3.64
N GLN A 163 12.06 -1.12 -3.81
CA GLN A 163 12.92 -0.33 -4.69
C GLN A 163 14.39 -0.37 -4.27
N ASN A 164 14.67 -0.30 -2.98
CA ASN A 164 16.03 -0.45 -2.46
C ASN A 164 16.62 -1.82 -2.82
N ILE A 165 15.87 -2.91 -2.66
CA ILE A 165 16.32 -4.25 -3.05
C ILE A 165 16.60 -4.34 -4.56
N LEU A 166 15.75 -3.73 -5.39
CA LEU A 166 15.93 -3.71 -6.83
C LEU A 166 17.18 -2.92 -7.23
N ASN A 167 17.42 -1.78 -6.59
CA ASN A 167 18.60 -0.95 -6.83
C ASN A 167 19.90 -1.64 -6.37
N GLU A 168 19.91 -2.28 -5.20
CA GLU A 168 21.05 -3.06 -4.71
C GLU A 168 21.41 -4.19 -5.67
N ASN A 169 20.41 -4.90 -6.18
CA ASN A 169 20.61 -6.00 -7.12
C ASN A 169 20.98 -5.54 -8.54
N ALA A 170 20.77 -4.28 -8.88
CA ALA A 170 21.19 -3.71 -10.16
C ALA A 170 22.71 -3.41 -10.21
N LEU A 171 23.37 -3.32 -9.05
CA LEU A 171 24.81 -3.11 -8.95
C LEU A 171 25.54 -4.41 -9.31
N ASN A 172 26.61 -4.29 -10.11
CA ASN A 172 27.51 -5.42 -10.34
C ASN A 172 28.34 -5.73 -9.07
N SER A 173 29.01 -6.88 -9.02
CA SER A 173 29.77 -7.34 -7.85
C SER A 173 30.87 -6.34 -7.41
N GLN A 174 31.51 -5.65 -8.35
CA GLN A 174 32.50 -4.61 -8.06
C GLN A 174 31.86 -3.36 -7.45
N GLN A 175 30.77 -2.88 -8.04
CA GLN A 175 30.02 -1.73 -7.53
C GLN A 175 29.47 -2.02 -6.13
N GLN A 176 28.98 -3.24 -5.88
CA GLN A 176 28.51 -3.66 -4.57
C GLN A 176 29.64 -3.65 -3.53
N THR A 177 30.85 -4.08 -3.91
CA THR A 177 32.04 -4.03 -3.04
C THR A 177 32.38 -2.60 -2.66
N ILE A 178 32.39 -1.68 -3.63
CA ILE A 178 32.67 -0.25 -3.41
C ILE A 178 31.62 0.35 -2.46
N VAL A 179 30.35 0.13 -2.72
CA VAL A 179 29.25 0.64 -1.88
C VAL A 179 29.36 0.14 -0.44
N ASN A 180 29.70 -1.12 -0.24
CA ASN A 180 29.85 -1.73 1.10
C ASN A 180 31.05 -1.19 1.89
N LEU A 181 32.04 -0.60 1.20
CA LEU A 181 33.23 0.02 1.81
C LEU A 181 33.02 1.51 2.16
N LEU A 182 31.95 2.12 1.62
CA LEU A 182 31.65 3.53 1.86
C LEU A 182 30.83 3.70 3.16
N PRO A 183 31.05 4.79 3.92
CA PRO A 183 30.21 5.13 5.07
C PRO A 183 28.79 5.53 4.61
N PRO A 184 27.80 5.54 5.52
CA PRO A 184 26.40 5.90 5.19
C PRO A 184 26.23 7.29 4.55
N SER A 185 27.16 8.20 4.79
CA SER A 185 27.27 9.48 4.08
C SER A 185 28.74 9.70 3.66
N PHE A 186 28.95 10.02 2.40
CA PHE A 186 30.31 10.19 1.85
C PHE A 186 30.37 11.31 0.82
N THR A 187 31.55 11.85 0.62
CA THR A 187 31.85 12.82 -0.44
C THR A 187 32.31 12.12 -1.72
N THR A 188 32.22 12.79 -2.86
CA THR A 188 32.74 12.29 -4.13
C THR A 188 34.22 11.90 -4.04
N ALA A 189 35.05 12.67 -3.31
CA ALA A 189 36.46 12.37 -3.09
C ALA A 189 36.68 11.05 -2.34
N GLN A 190 35.86 10.76 -1.32
CA GLN A 190 35.90 9.48 -0.59
C GLN A 190 35.48 8.32 -1.48
N ALA A 191 34.44 8.49 -2.32
CA ALA A 191 34.03 7.47 -3.26
C ALA A 191 35.14 7.12 -4.27
N ILE A 192 35.86 8.10 -4.79
CA ILE A 192 36.99 7.90 -5.74
C ILE A 192 38.12 7.15 -5.08
N GLN A 193 38.38 7.35 -3.77
CA GLN A 193 39.47 6.65 -3.07
C GLN A 193 39.21 5.16 -2.83
N VAL A 194 37.98 4.75 -2.86
CA VAL A 194 37.52 3.35 -2.61
C VAL A 194 37.32 2.60 -3.92
N ALA A 195 37.11 3.31 -5.04
CA ALA A 195 36.89 2.75 -6.38
C ALA A 195 38.21 2.36 -7.06
#